data_b931cb48d67789b375e4171e660d44b8
#
_entry.id   b931cb48d67789b375e4171e660d44b8
#
_cell.length_a   1.000
_cell.length_b   1.000
_cell.length_c   1.000
_cell.angle_alpha   90.00
_cell.angle_beta   90.00
_cell.angle_gamma   90.00
#
_symmetry.space_group_name_H-M   'P 1'
#
loop_
_entity.id
_entity.type
_entity.pdbx_description
1 polymer ?
#
loop_
_entity_poly.entity_id
_entity_poly.type
_entity_poly.pdbx_seq_one_letter_code
_entity_poly.pdbx_strand_id
1 'polypeptide(L)'
;TEGEYACIFYKKGNYEVLDQGNFWLSETPDVPGSKGWDAAIERIATWGKFRDKKTGKIFMAVNTHFDHVGIEARKQSALLIIDKIKEIVGKRPAVVTGDFNITDKNEAYKTMVTNKFVLKDAYKISPSHGGVAYSCNGFGKTSQNKRQKIDFIFVTPKIEVNRTVTPMDGESHII
;
A
#
# COMPACT_ATOMS: atom_id res chain seq x y z
N THR A 1 -19.37 -10.33 -7.60
CA THR A 1 -17.97 -10.50 -7.99
C THR A 1 -17.24 -11.22 -6.88
N GLU A 2 -16.66 -12.38 -7.19
CA GLU A 2 -15.79 -13.14 -6.30
C GLU A 2 -14.39 -12.53 -6.34
N GLY A 3 -13.67 -12.50 -5.21
CA GLY A 3 -12.28 -12.02 -5.13
C GLY A 3 -11.97 -11.19 -3.89
N GLU A 4 -10.68 -10.90 -3.71
CA GLU A 4 -10.20 -10.01 -2.65
C GLU A 4 -10.30 -8.54 -3.09
N TYR A 5 -10.81 -7.70 -2.18
CA TYR A 5 -10.97 -6.28 -2.43
C TYR A 5 -9.86 -5.48 -1.76
N ALA A 6 -9.34 -4.48 -2.46
CA ALA A 6 -8.41 -3.49 -1.93
C ALA A 6 -9.08 -2.11 -1.89
N CYS A 7 -10.13 -1.96 -1.09
CA CYS A 7 -10.96 -0.76 -1.06
C CYS A 7 -10.29 0.42 -0.33
N ILE A 8 -10.69 1.64 -0.73
CA ILE A 8 -10.29 2.89 -0.10
C ILE A 8 -11.54 3.59 0.43
N PHE A 9 -11.58 3.86 1.73
CA PHE A 9 -12.65 4.63 2.37
C PHE A 9 -12.18 6.05 2.64
N TYR A 10 -13.05 7.04 2.40
CA TYR A 10 -12.71 8.45 2.62
C TYR A 10 -13.92 9.26 3.15
N LYS A 11 -13.63 10.35 3.86
CA LYS A 11 -14.65 11.28 4.37
C LYS A 11 -15.06 12.24 3.26
N LYS A 12 -16.26 12.07 2.68
CA LYS A 12 -16.80 12.93 1.61
C LYS A 12 -16.87 14.40 1.98
N GLY A 13 -17.05 14.73 3.26
CA GLY A 13 -17.02 16.11 3.74
C GLY A 13 -15.67 16.79 3.57
N ASN A 14 -14.56 16.03 3.70
CA ASN A 14 -13.20 16.54 3.72
C ASN A 14 -12.52 16.46 2.35
N TYR A 15 -12.87 15.46 1.55
CA TYR A 15 -12.18 15.14 0.31
C TYR A 15 -13.15 15.07 -0.87
N GLU A 16 -12.66 15.50 -2.02
CA GLU A 16 -13.28 15.35 -3.33
C GLU A 16 -12.48 14.31 -4.12
N VAL A 17 -13.15 13.33 -4.70
CA VAL A 17 -12.54 12.41 -5.67
C VAL A 17 -12.48 13.08 -7.02
N LEU A 18 -11.31 13.30 -7.56
CA LEU A 18 -11.09 13.88 -8.89
C LEU A 18 -11.04 12.79 -9.96
N ASP A 19 -10.52 11.62 -9.60
CA ASP A 19 -10.35 10.48 -10.49
C ASP A 19 -10.11 9.22 -9.65
N GLN A 20 -10.47 8.05 -10.17
CA GLN A 20 -10.31 6.79 -9.48
C GLN A 20 -10.29 5.62 -10.44
N GLY A 21 -9.73 4.51 -10.00
CA GLY A 21 -9.72 3.28 -10.77
C GLY A 21 -9.05 2.14 -10.03
N ASN A 22 -8.89 1.07 -10.74
CA ASN A 22 -8.09 -0.06 -10.33
C ASN A 22 -7.31 -0.61 -11.53
N PHE A 23 -6.24 -1.30 -11.26
CA PHE A 23 -5.49 -2.06 -12.25
C PHE A 23 -5.06 -3.40 -11.66
N TRP A 24 -4.89 -4.39 -12.53
CA TRP A 24 -4.43 -5.71 -12.14
C TRP A 24 -2.91 -5.73 -12.02
N LEU A 25 -2.39 -6.44 -11.02
CA LEU A 25 -0.96 -6.63 -10.82
C LEU A 25 -0.48 -7.75 -11.75
N SER A 26 -0.34 -7.42 -13.03
CA SER A 26 0.01 -8.32 -14.11
C SER A 26 0.73 -7.60 -15.23
N GLU A 27 1.21 -8.35 -16.24
CA GLU A 27 1.76 -7.82 -17.48
C GLU A 27 0.72 -7.07 -18.33
N THR A 28 -0.57 -7.31 -18.04
CA THR A 28 -1.70 -6.66 -18.73
C THR A 28 -2.61 -5.97 -17.71
N PRO A 29 -2.14 -4.88 -17.07
CA PRO A 29 -2.81 -4.28 -15.91
C PRO A 29 -4.23 -3.75 -16.19
N ASP A 30 -4.54 -3.46 -17.44
CA ASP A 30 -5.83 -2.93 -17.85
C ASP A 30 -6.82 -4.05 -18.29
N VAL A 31 -6.40 -5.32 -18.25
CA VAL A 31 -7.24 -6.48 -18.56
C VAL A 31 -7.87 -7.05 -17.29
N PRO A 32 -9.20 -6.94 -17.12
CA PRO A 32 -9.89 -7.47 -15.95
C PRO A 32 -9.65 -8.96 -15.71
N GLY A 33 -9.29 -9.31 -14.46
CA GLY A 33 -9.02 -10.70 -14.07
C GLY A 33 -7.67 -11.22 -14.54
N SER A 34 -6.78 -10.38 -15.05
CA SER A 34 -5.44 -10.84 -15.44
C SER A 34 -4.62 -11.22 -14.21
N LYS A 35 -3.95 -12.36 -14.30
CA LYS A 35 -3.03 -12.88 -13.30
C LYS A 35 -1.60 -12.72 -13.83
N GLY A 36 -0.73 -12.06 -13.06
CA GLY A 36 0.60 -11.68 -13.51
C GLY A 36 1.70 -12.63 -13.05
N TRP A 37 2.70 -12.80 -13.91
CA TRP A 37 3.96 -13.48 -13.62
C TRP A 37 3.74 -14.87 -12.99
N ASP A 38 4.34 -15.11 -11.82
CA ASP A 38 4.24 -16.33 -11.03
C ASP A 38 3.19 -16.24 -9.89
N ALA A 39 2.24 -15.32 -9.96
CA ALA A 39 1.20 -15.14 -8.95
C ALA A 39 0.30 -16.37 -8.82
N ALA A 40 -0.08 -16.72 -7.59
CA ALA A 40 -1.02 -17.79 -7.33
C ALA A 40 -2.47 -17.40 -7.70
N ILE A 41 -2.84 -16.15 -7.44
CA ILE A 41 -4.17 -15.60 -7.72
C ILE A 41 -4.07 -14.20 -8.35
N GLU A 42 -5.18 -13.72 -8.88
CA GLU A 42 -5.32 -12.36 -9.40
C GLU A 42 -5.19 -11.35 -8.24
N ARG A 43 -4.42 -10.30 -8.47
CA ARG A 43 -4.21 -9.22 -7.52
C ARG A 43 -4.46 -7.88 -8.18
N ILE A 44 -5.00 -6.94 -7.41
CA ILE A 44 -5.32 -5.60 -7.88
C ILE A 44 -4.69 -4.53 -6.99
N ALA A 45 -4.54 -3.34 -7.56
CA ALA A 45 -4.35 -2.10 -6.82
C ALA A 45 -5.51 -1.16 -7.14
N THR A 46 -6.18 -0.68 -6.10
CA THR A 46 -7.20 0.36 -6.20
C THR A 46 -6.56 1.70 -5.92
N TRP A 47 -6.93 2.72 -6.68
CA TRP A 47 -6.40 4.05 -6.49
C TRP A 47 -7.48 5.13 -6.58
N GLY A 48 -7.24 6.23 -5.89
CA GLY A 48 -8.04 7.44 -5.97
C GLY A 48 -7.15 8.67 -5.96
N LYS A 49 -7.48 9.64 -6.80
CA LYS A 49 -6.89 10.97 -6.83
C LYS A 49 -7.84 11.93 -6.13
N PHE A 50 -7.38 12.48 -5.03
CA PHE A 50 -8.20 13.26 -4.12
C PHE A 50 -7.74 14.72 -4.09
N ARG A 51 -8.72 15.62 -3.85
CA ARG A 51 -8.49 16.99 -3.44
C ARG A 51 -8.92 17.15 -1.98
N ASP A 52 -8.03 17.61 -1.13
CA ASP A 52 -8.39 18.08 0.20
C ASP A 52 -9.18 19.39 0.07
N LYS A 53 -10.43 19.41 0.52
CA LYS A 53 -11.34 20.55 0.36
C LYS A 53 -10.92 21.77 1.17
N LYS A 54 -10.20 21.56 2.29
CA LYS A 54 -9.73 22.63 3.16
C LYS A 54 -8.51 23.33 2.59
N THR A 55 -7.57 22.57 2.03
CA THR A 55 -6.26 23.09 1.59
C THR A 55 -6.13 23.24 0.08
N GLY A 56 -7.04 22.62 -0.70
CA GLY A 56 -6.96 22.53 -2.15
C GLY A 56 -5.86 21.58 -2.67
N LYS A 57 -5.08 20.98 -1.77
CA LYS A 57 -3.98 20.08 -2.15
C LYS A 57 -4.50 18.80 -2.79
N ILE A 58 -3.81 18.36 -3.84
CA ILE A 58 -4.13 17.13 -4.57
C ILE A 58 -3.11 16.06 -4.19
N PHE A 59 -3.60 14.85 -3.90
CA PHE A 59 -2.78 13.66 -3.62
C PHE A 59 -3.43 12.40 -4.20
N MET A 60 -2.68 11.32 -4.25
CA MET A 60 -3.15 10.00 -4.63
C MET A 60 -3.09 9.05 -3.43
N ALA A 61 -4.10 8.24 -3.24
CA ALA A 61 -4.07 7.07 -2.37
C ALA A 61 -4.13 5.82 -3.23
N VAL A 62 -3.34 4.82 -2.88
CA VAL A 62 -3.35 3.48 -3.48
C VAL A 62 -3.49 2.46 -2.37
N ASN A 63 -4.35 1.46 -2.56
CA ASN A 63 -4.42 0.30 -1.68
C ASN A 63 -4.29 -0.99 -2.48
N THR A 64 -3.55 -1.96 -1.95
CA THR A 64 -3.24 -3.20 -2.67
C THR A 64 -3.05 -4.37 -1.72
N HIS A 65 -3.09 -5.58 -2.28
CA HIS A 65 -2.70 -6.80 -1.62
C HIS A 65 -1.83 -7.61 -2.57
N PHE A 66 -0.54 -7.77 -2.27
CA PHE A 66 0.41 -8.50 -3.12
C PHE A 66 0.17 -10.01 -3.04
N ASP A 67 0.63 -10.72 -4.05
CA ASP A 67 0.54 -12.18 -4.06
C ASP A 67 1.38 -12.81 -2.94
N HIS A 68 0.83 -13.84 -2.31
CA HIS A 68 1.44 -14.49 -1.16
C HIS A 68 2.44 -15.59 -1.54
N VAL A 69 2.47 -16.04 -2.80
CA VAL A 69 3.34 -17.08 -3.33
C VAL A 69 4.38 -16.52 -4.30
N GLY A 70 3.93 -15.81 -5.33
CA GLY A 70 4.75 -15.38 -6.46
C GLY A 70 5.85 -14.38 -6.06
N ILE A 71 7.10 -14.76 -6.19
CA ILE A 71 8.25 -13.90 -5.86
C ILE A 71 8.42 -12.83 -6.93
N GLU A 72 8.39 -13.22 -8.19
CA GLU A 72 8.50 -12.28 -9.32
C GLU A 72 7.26 -11.38 -9.39
N ALA A 73 6.07 -11.92 -9.15
CA ALA A 73 4.83 -11.15 -9.09
C ALA A 73 4.92 -10.00 -8.08
N ARG A 74 5.42 -10.23 -6.86
CA ARG A 74 5.59 -9.16 -5.86
C ARG A 74 6.59 -8.09 -6.31
N LYS A 75 7.72 -8.49 -6.90
CA LYS A 75 8.75 -7.57 -7.38
C LYS A 75 8.22 -6.69 -8.53
N GLN A 76 7.59 -7.29 -9.51
CA GLN A 76 7.03 -6.59 -10.65
C GLN A 76 5.82 -5.73 -10.28
N SER A 77 5.00 -6.18 -9.34
CA SER A 77 3.91 -5.38 -8.77
C SER A 77 4.42 -4.10 -8.13
N ALA A 78 5.55 -4.14 -7.43
CA ALA A 78 6.18 -2.96 -6.86
C ALA A 78 6.61 -1.95 -7.94
N LEU A 79 7.21 -2.41 -9.03
CA LEU A 79 7.57 -1.58 -10.18
C LEU A 79 6.34 -0.97 -10.85
N LEU A 80 5.32 -1.79 -11.11
CA LEU A 80 4.07 -1.36 -11.74
C LEU A 80 3.37 -0.27 -10.93
N ILE A 81 3.26 -0.42 -9.60
CA ILE A 81 2.66 0.61 -8.74
C ILE A 81 3.45 1.93 -8.83
N ILE A 82 4.77 1.89 -8.80
CA ILE A 82 5.60 3.09 -8.93
C ILE A 82 5.36 3.79 -10.27
N ASP A 83 5.27 3.03 -11.35
CA ASP A 83 5.06 3.60 -12.67
C ASP A 83 3.64 4.16 -12.83
N LYS A 84 2.61 3.48 -12.32
CA LYS A 84 1.24 4.01 -12.29
C LYS A 84 1.10 5.28 -11.45
N ILE A 85 1.80 5.39 -10.31
CA ILE A 85 1.82 6.65 -9.54
C ILE A 85 2.42 7.79 -10.37
N LYS A 86 3.54 7.57 -11.05
CA LYS A 86 4.16 8.58 -11.92
C LYS A 86 3.22 9.01 -13.05
N GLU A 87 2.56 8.05 -13.68
CA GLU A 87 1.61 8.26 -14.76
C GLU A 87 0.42 9.13 -14.29
N ILE A 88 -0.21 8.77 -13.17
CA ILE A 88 -1.48 9.36 -12.73
C ILE A 88 -1.29 10.72 -12.04
N VAL A 89 -0.30 10.86 -11.19
CA VAL A 89 -0.13 12.09 -10.39
C VAL A 89 1.21 12.79 -10.57
N GLY A 90 2.15 12.18 -11.28
CA GLY A 90 3.47 12.76 -11.53
C GLY A 90 4.22 13.01 -10.23
N LYS A 91 4.59 14.27 -9.97
CA LYS A 91 5.34 14.68 -8.76
C LYS A 91 4.46 15.05 -7.56
N ARG A 92 3.13 14.80 -7.61
CA ARG A 92 2.24 15.11 -6.48
C ARG A 92 2.40 14.09 -5.35
N PRO A 93 1.94 14.44 -4.13
CA PRO A 93 1.94 13.50 -3.02
C PRO A 93 1.18 12.22 -3.34
N ALA A 94 1.72 11.08 -2.92
CA ALA A 94 1.04 9.80 -2.98
C ALA A 94 1.31 8.98 -1.72
N VAL A 95 0.29 8.22 -1.31
CA VAL A 95 0.32 7.25 -0.21
C VAL A 95 -0.04 5.89 -0.80
N VAL A 96 0.72 4.86 -0.46
CA VAL A 96 0.46 3.47 -0.84
C VAL A 96 0.33 2.64 0.41
N THR A 97 -0.77 1.94 0.56
CA THR A 97 -1.07 1.07 1.70
C THR A 97 -1.36 -0.35 1.23
N GLY A 98 -1.19 -1.34 2.10
CA GLY A 98 -1.63 -2.70 1.81
C GLY A 98 -0.89 -3.76 2.59
N ASP A 99 -1.38 -4.99 2.44
CA ASP A 99 -0.65 -6.20 2.74
C ASP A 99 0.26 -6.53 1.54
N PHE A 100 1.54 -6.43 1.73
CA PHE A 100 2.52 -6.68 0.66
C PHE A 100 3.03 -8.11 0.66
N ASN A 101 2.64 -8.93 1.63
CA ASN A 101 3.14 -10.31 1.78
C ASN A 101 4.67 -10.42 1.75
N ILE A 102 5.37 -9.38 2.20
CA ILE A 102 6.84 -9.30 2.27
C ILE A 102 7.28 -8.72 3.60
N THR A 103 8.53 -8.94 3.94
CA THR A 103 9.22 -8.18 5.01
C THR A 103 10.11 -7.10 4.40
N ASP A 104 10.67 -6.22 5.22
CA ASP A 104 11.60 -5.17 4.79
C ASP A 104 12.95 -5.70 4.27
N LYS A 105 13.19 -7.01 4.31
CA LYS A 105 14.36 -7.67 3.73
C LYS A 105 14.15 -8.11 2.27
N ASN A 106 12.91 -8.12 1.81
CA ASN A 106 12.52 -8.63 0.49
C ASN A 106 12.91 -7.65 -0.64
N GLU A 107 13.19 -8.18 -1.83
CA GLU A 107 13.53 -7.38 -3.01
C GLU A 107 12.40 -6.44 -3.44
N ALA A 108 11.14 -6.87 -3.36
CA ALA A 108 10.01 -6.00 -3.67
C ALA A 108 9.94 -4.78 -2.72
N TYR A 109 10.25 -4.95 -1.42
CA TYR A 109 10.37 -3.83 -0.49
C TYR A 109 11.50 -2.88 -0.91
N LYS A 110 12.68 -3.41 -1.23
CA LYS A 110 13.80 -2.60 -1.70
C LYS A 110 13.41 -1.82 -2.96
N THR A 111 12.70 -2.46 -3.90
CA THR A 111 12.18 -1.81 -5.11
C THR A 111 11.30 -0.61 -4.77
N MET A 112 10.40 -0.73 -3.79
CA MET A 112 9.54 0.37 -3.36
C MET A 112 10.32 1.56 -2.82
N VAL A 113 11.40 1.33 -2.04
CA VAL A 113 12.10 2.40 -1.31
C VAL A 113 13.37 2.93 -1.98
N THR A 114 13.94 2.20 -2.94
CA THR A 114 15.22 2.58 -3.60
C THR A 114 15.07 3.07 -5.03
N ASN A 115 13.88 2.98 -5.63
CA ASN A 115 13.64 3.46 -6.98
C ASN A 115 13.80 4.99 -7.08
N LYS A 116 14.11 5.51 -8.29
CA LYS A 116 14.27 6.94 -8.59
C LYS A 116 13.08 7.82 -8.17
N PHE A 117 11.90 7.25 -8.04
CA PHE A 117 10.69 7.91 -7.51
C PHE A 117 10.52 7.73 -6.00
N VAL A 118 11.51 7.60 -5.27
CA VAL A 118 11.70 7.38 -3.83
C VAL A 118 10.40 7.44 -3.01
N LEU A 119 9.71 6.30 -2.91
CA LEU A 119 8.75 6.07 -1.84
C LEU A 119 9.53 5.79 -0.55
N LYS A 120 9.04 6.29 0.57
CA LYS A 120 9.62 6.06 1.89
C LYS A 120 8.67 5.23 2.73
N ASP A 121 9.18 4.27 3.47
CA ASP A 121 8.40 3.55 4.47
C ASP A 121 8.05 4.53 5.60
N ALA A 122 6.75 4.78 5.77
CA ALA A 122 6.24 5.70 6.79
C ALA A 122 6.70 5.31 8.20
N TYR A 123 6.80 4.01 8.50
CA TYR A 123 7.30 3.54 9.78
C TYR A 123 8.76 3.96 9.99
N LYS A 124 9.63 3.82 8.98
CA LYS A 124 11.06 4.15 9.12
C LYS A 124 11.36 5.65 9.23
N ILE A 125 10.49 6.49 8.67
CA ILE A 125 10.66 7.96 8.72
C ILE A 125 9.84 8.63 9.82
N SER A 126 8.96 7.90 10.49
CA SER A 126 8.13 8.43 11.57
C SER A 126 8.98 8.73 12.81
N PRO A 127 8.85 9.93 13.40
CA PRO A 127 9.54 10.27 14.65
C PRO A 127 8.93 9.61 15.87
N SER A 128 7.72 9.03 15.75
CA SER A 128 6.99 8.41 16.86
C SER A 128 6.27 7.16 16.41
N HIS A 129 6.31 6.13 17.25
CA HIS A 129 5.66 4.84 17.00
C HIS A 129 4.76 4.46 18.17
N GLY A 130 3.72 3.65 17.89
CA GLY A 130 2.86 3.07 18.89
C GLY A 130 2.40 1.67 18.49
N GLY A 131 1.87 0.92 19.47
CA GLY A 131 1.38 -0.42 19.25
C GLY A 131 2.50 -1.46 19.11
N VAL A 132 2.27 -2.47 18.26
CA VAL A 132 3.18 -3.62 18.08
C VAL A 132 4.05 -3.48 16.84
N ALA A 133 5.17 -4.21 16.82
CA ALA A 133 6.14 -4.18 15.71
C ALA A 133 5.81 -5.15 14.57
N TYR A 134 4.66 -5.80 14.61
CA TYR A 134 4.21 -6.78 13.62
C TYR A 134 2.78 -6.44 13.17
N SER A 135 2.41 -6.90 11.99
CA SER A 135 1.04 -6.75 11.46
C SER A 135 0.40 -8.10 11.13
N CYS A 136 1.21 -9.16 11.03
CA CYS A 136 0.73 -10.53 10.85
C CYS A 136 1.05 -11.37 12.09
N ASN A 137 0.00 -11.91 12.73
CA ASN A 137 0.09 -12.78 13.89
C ASN A 137 -0.55 -14.17 13.66
N GLY A 138 -0.99 -14.46 12.41
CA GLY A 138 -1.66 -15.70 12.05
C GLY A 138 -2.96 -15.92 12.85
N PHE A 139 -3.75 -14.86 13.04
CA PHE A 139 -4.97 -14.88 13.87
C PHE A 139 -4.69 -15.37 15.31
N GLY A 140 -3.61 -14.92 15.89
CA GLY A 140 -3.18 -15.28 17.24
C GLY A 140 -2.47 -16.65 17.35
N LYS A 141 -2.40 -17.41 16.26
CA LYS A 141 -1.80 -18.77 16.24
C LYS A 141 -0.28 -18.75 16.07
N THR A 142 0.29 -17.65 15.60
CA THR A 142 1.74 -17.53 15.37
C THR A 142 2.45 -17.13 16.66
N SER A 143 3.48 -17.90 17.05
CA SER A 143 4.33 -17.58 18.20
C SER A 143 4.99 -16.20 18.03
N GLN A 144 5.23 -15.48 19.12
CA GLN A 144 5.71 -14.08 19.09
C GLN A 144 6.96 -13.87 18.23
N ASN A 145 7.92 -14.78 18.30
CA ASN A 145 9.18 -14.72 17.56
C ASN A 145 9.04 -14.97 16.04
N LYS A 146 7.87 -15.42 15.58
CA LYS A 146 7.56 -15.65 14.15
C LYS A 146 6.60 -14.62 13.57
N ARG A 147 6.10 -13.68 14.38
CA ARG A 147 5.24 -12.60 13.91
C ARG A 147 6.03 -11.65 13.03
N GLN A 148 5.41 -11.18 11.96
CA GLN A 148 6.08 -10.38 10.94
C GLN A 148 5.27 -9.12 10.64
N LYS A 149 5.98 -8.06 10.24
CA LYS A 149 5.38 -6.91 9.60
C LYS A 149 5.36 -7.16 8.10
N ILE A 150 4.16 -7.30 7.53
CA ILE A 150 3.91 -7.52 6.10
C ILE A 150 3.02 -6.43 5.50
N ASP A 151 2.38 -5.64 6.35
CA ASP A 151 1.61 -4.47 5.96
C ASP A 151 2.49 -3.23 6.07
N PHE A 152 2.44 -2.39 5.04
CA PHE A 152 3.24 -1.19 4.96
C PHE A 152 2.40 0.01 4.53
N ILE A 153 2.89 1.18 4.91
CA ILE A 153 2.47 2.46 4.37
C ILE A 153 3.70 3.10 3.75
N PHE A 154 3.68 3.28 2.44
CA PHE A 154 4.71 4.00 1.71
C PHE A 154 4.20 5.38 1.32
N VAL A 155 5.05 6.39 1.44
CA VAL A 155 4.70 7.78 1.14
C VAL A 155 5.76 8.43 0.25
N THR A 156 5.32 9.34 -0.62
CA THR A 156 6.26 10.20 -1.33
C THR A 156 6.91 11.23 -0.39
N PRO A 157 8.10 11.79 -0.71
CA PRO A 157 8.84 12.69 0.16
C PRO A 157 8.09 13.98 0.57
N LYS A 158 7.02 14.33 -0.13
CA LYS A 158 6.19 15.51 0.17
C LYS A 158 5.17 15.29 1.28
N ILE A 159 5.05 14.05 1.78
CA ILE A 159 4.17 13.72 2.89
C ILE A 159 5.01 13.67 4.15
N GLU A 160 4.64 14.49 5.11
CA GLU A 160 5.17 14.47 6.47
C GLU A 160 4.46 13.38 7.26
N VAL A 161 5.24 12.55 7.96
CA VAL A 161 4.73 11.48 8.81
C VAL A 161 5.03 11.85 10.26
N ASN A 162 4.00 12.15 11.02
CA ASN A 162 4.14 12.56 12.42
C ASN A 162 4.18 11.36 13.38
N ARG A 163 3.42 10.32 13.08
CA ARG A 163 3.34 9.13 13.91
C ARG A 163 2.86 7.93 13.09
N THR A 164 3.35 6.73 13.43
CA THR A 164 2.80 5.45 12.97
C THR A 164 2.36 4.60 14.15
N VAL A 165 1.24 3.90 13.98
CA VAL A 165 0.69 3.00 15.00
C VAL A 165 0.28 1.70 14.34
N THR A 166 0.67 0.58 14.93
CA THR A 166 0.11 -0.74 14.61
C THR A 166 -0.71 -1.18 15.83
N PRO A 167 -2.06 -1.06 15.81
CA PRO A 167 -2.90 -1.40 16.96
C PRO A 167 -2.71 -2.86 17.38
N MET A 168 -2.85 -3.14 18.66
CA MET A 168 -2.97 -4.51 19.18
C MET A 168 -4.41 -4.99 19.02
N ASP A 169 -4.58 -6.31 18.86
CA ASP A 169 -5.90 -6.93 18.90
C ASP A 169 -6.60 -6.56 20.23
N GLY A 170 -7.82 -6.01 20.15
CA GLY A 170 -8.62 -5.60 21.29
C GLY A 170 -8.49 -4.12 21.71
N GLU A 171 -7.57 -3.35 21.15
CA GLU A 171 -7.52 -1.90 21.33
C GLU A 171 -8.28 -1.21 20.18
N SER A 172 -9.56 -0.95 20.39
CA SER A 172 -10.34 -0.09 19.49
C SER A 172 -9.97 1.37 19.75
N HIS A 173 -8.90 1.83 19.15
CA HIS A 173 -8.65 3.26 19.07
C HIS A 173 -9.36 3.81 17.82
N ILE A 174 -10.61 4.21 18.01
CA ILE A 174 -11.27 5.11 17.06
C ILE A 174 -10.58 6.47 17.23
N ILE A 175 -9.81 6.86 16.24
CA ILE A 175 -9.25 8.22 16.12
C ILE A 175 -10.25 9.09 15.36
#